data_8acb3a4db8cbcab3e87e1467892b221f
#
_entry.id   8acb3a4db8cbcab3e87e1467892b221f
#
_cell.length_a   1.000
_cell.length_b   1.000
_cell.length_c   1.000
_cell.angle_alpha   90.00
_cell.angle_beta   90.00
_cell.angle_gamma   90.00
#
_symmetry.space_group_name_H-M   'P 1'
#
loop_
_entity.id
_entity.type
_entity.pdbx_description
1 polymer ?
#
loop_
_entity_poly.entity_id
_entity_poly.type
_entity_poly.pdbx_seq_one_letter_code
_entity_poly.pdbx_strand_id
1 'polypeptide(L)'
;MIRARAGRWPRVAGSRLPVLIAAGLGLLVRPAIGQHTPASAGSAWPVTLVDVADRAGLREPSTYGGVDRKRFIIETNGAGVAFLDYDNDGWVDALVLNGTRLQEGTRQAVTYPPGKAPLSRLYRNNHDGTFSDVTERAGLNAVGWASSVCAGDYDNDGWLDLFITYYGQNVLYRNRGDGRFEDVTARAGLPTGATRWGSGCTFIDYDRDGRVDLFVANYLRFDLASAAEVGNGPNCLWKGIPVNCGPRGLPTDTNLLFHNEGHGVFADVSTRSGIARVTGRYPMTATAADFDGDGWIDVYVACDSTASILYHNNGDGTFTDTAVESGVAYNENGAQQAGMGLAVGDFNTDGRLDIFKTHFADDIPALYRNLGKGVFEDVAVAAGLGVLNRYVEWGAGMPDLDNDGRPDIVYMTGNVYPEVERTLKQYPHRGPRVVFRNLDGLRFEEATGASGPGAVTPHSSRGAAFGDFDNDGDIDILVFNMNEPPSLLRNDYAGPNGWIAVKLEGTASNRAGLGAEVRVTAGGRTQARVALSQTSYYSHDDLRLHFGLGSSKVADAIEVRWPSGRVEVLNNVPGGHVVTIKEGAAAGRKR
;
A
#
# COMPACT_ATOMS: atom_id res chain seq x y z
N MET A 1 9.95 -11.85 65.40
CA MET A 1 9.38 -12.99 66.18
C MET A 1 7.89 -13.04 65.88
N ILE A 2 7.41 -14.06 65.19
CA ILE A 2 6.13 -14.74 65.34
C ILE A 2 6.16 -15.89 64.36
N ARG A 3 5.97 -17.10 64.88
CA ARG A 3 6.17 -18.40 64.26
C ARG A 3 5.00 -18.82 63.38
N ALA A 4 5.34 -19.50 62.28
CA ALA A 4 4.47 -20.27 61.41
C ALA A 4 3.83 -21.46 62.15
N ARG A 5 2.55 -21.75 61.89
CA ARG A 5 1.90 -23.02 62.23
C ARG A 5 1.52 -23.76 60.94
N ALA A 6 2.05 -24.98 60.80
CA ALA A 6 1.70 -25.95 59.79
C ALA A 6 0.38 -26.65 60.17
N GLY A 7 -0.60 -26.70 59.30
CA GLY A 7 -1.82 -27.48 59.39
C GLY A 7 -1.69 -28.80 58.63
N ARG A 8 -1.90 -29.92 59.33
CA ARG A 8 -1.93 -31.30 58.80
C ARG A 8 -3.30 -31.61 58.20
N TRP A 9 -3.30 -32.23 57.03
CA TRP A 9 -4.49 -32.84 56.44
C TRP A 9 -4.56 -34.33 56.81
N PRO A 10 -5.78 -34.92 57.06
CA PRO A 10 -5.92 -36.33 57.44
C PRO A 10 -5.93 -37.26 56.22
N ARG A 11 -5.34 -38.44 56.42
CA ARG A 11 -5.38 -39.59 55.52
C ARG A 11 -6.73 -40.30 55.64
N VAL A 12 -7.38 -40.58 54.49
CA VAL A 12 -8.53 -41.50 54.41
C VAL A 12 -8.05 -42.81 53.78
N ALA A 13 -8.45 -43.91 54.47
CA ALA A 13 -8.03 -45.28 54.18
C ALA A 13 -8.73 -45.87 52.95
N GLY A 14 -8.03 -46.79 52.29
CA GLY A 14 -8.51 -47.45 51.07
C GLY A 14 -9.58 -48.52 51.32
N SER A 15 -10.42 -48.74 50.33
CA SER A 15 -11.23 -49.93 50.15
C SER A 15 -10.96 -50.52 48.76
N ARG A 16 -10.55 -51.79 48.74
CA ARG A 16 -10.35 -52.60 47.51
C ARG A 16 -11.71 -53.14 47.07
N LEU A 17 -12.04 -52.99 45.81
CA LEU A 17 -13.10 -53.76 45.11
C LEU A 17 -12.48 -54.49 43.89
N PRO A 18 -12.99 -55.69 43.56
CA PRO A 18 -12.31 -56.58 42.61
C PRO A 18 -12.58 -56.24 41.17
N VAL A 19 -11.56 -56.49 40.35
CA VAL A 19 -11.60 -56.33 38.87
C VAL A 19 -12.35 -57.53 38.27
N LEU A 20 -13.49 -57.24 37.63
CA LEU A 20 -14.13 -58.15 36.67
C LEU A 20 -13.60 -57.88 35.26
N ILE A 21 -12.88 -58.88 34.73
CA ILE A 21 -12.44 -58.85 33.33
C ILE A 21 -13.63 -59.25 32.43
N ALA A 22 -14.20 -58.29 31.74
CA ALA A 22 -15.11 -58.56 30.65
C ALA A 22 -14.34 -58.48 29.31
N ALA A 23 -14.20 -59.62 28.62
CA ALA A 23 -13.64 -59.67 27.26
C ALA A 23 -14.66 -59.07 26.30
N GLY A 24 -14.42 -57.84 25.88
CA GLY A 24 -15.16 -57.15 24.84
C GLY A 24 -14.42 -57.26 23.48
N LEU A 25 -15.06 -57.85 22.49
CA LEU A 25 -14.60 -57.79 21.10
C LEU A 25 -14.47 -56.34 20.64
N GLY A 26 -13.23 -55.87 20.49
CA GLY A 26 -12.94 -54.58 19.90
C GLY A 26 -13.17 -54.60 18.40
N LEU A 27 -14.24 -54.00 17.93
CA LEU A 27 -14.35 -53.55 16.54
C LEU A 27 -13.33 -52.43 16.34
N LEU A 28 -12.27 -52.76 15.60
CA LEU A 28 -11.32 -51.78 15.06
C LEU A 28 -12.05 -50.89 14.03
N VAL A 29 -12.62 -49.78 14.47
CA VAL A 29 -13.00 -48.68 13.57
C VAL A 29 -11.69 -48.02 13.15
N ARG A 30 -11.20 -48.37 11.94
CA ARG A 30 -10.14 -47.58 11.29
C ARG A 30 -10.75 -46.22 10.96
N PRO A 31 -10.09 -45.08 11.35
CA PRO A 31 -10.48 -43.78 10.81
C PRO A 31 -10.28 -43.87 9.28
N ALA A 32 -11.35 -43.62 8.54
CA ALA A 32 -11.26 -43.41 7.10
C ALA A 32 -10.37 -42.19 6.91
N ILE A 33 -9.12 -42.39 6.47
CA ILE A 33 -8.31 -41.36 5.90
C ILE A 33 -9.09 -40.91 4.67
N GLY A 34 -9.77 -39.77 4.77
CA GLY A 34 -10.40 -39.13 3.64
C GLY A 34 -9.34 -38.99 2.55
N GLN A 35 -9.51 -39.73 1.46
CA GLN A 35 -8.78 -39.47 0.24
C GLN A 35 -9.15 -38.05 -0.16
N HIS A 36 -8.23 -37.09 0.06
CA HIS A 36 -8.27 -35.83 -0.64
C HIS A 36 -8.30 -36.18 -2.13
N THR A 37 -9.47 -36.12 -2.74
CA THR A 37 -9.56 -35.97 -4.19
C THR A 37 -8.71 -34.78 -4.55
N PRO A 38 -7.70 -34.92 -5.44
CA PRO A 38 -7.01 -33.74 -5.95
C PRO A 38 -8.08 -32.83 -6.51
N ALA A 39 -8.09 -31.57 -6.08
CA ALA A 39 -8.90 -30.53 -6.67
C ALA A 39 -8.73 -30.65 -8.19
N SER A 40 -9.82 -30.52 -8.93
CA SER A 40 -9.80 -30.45 -10.40
C SER A 40 -8.61 -29.58 -10.80
N ALA A 41 -7.77 -30.06 -11.73
CA ALA A 41 -6.67 -29.30 -12.26
C ALA A 41 -7.20 -27.91 -12.63
N GLY A 42 -6.93 -26.91 -11.78
CA GLY A 42 -7.27 -25.52 -12.05
C GLY A 42 -6.65 -25.15 -13.39
N SER A 43 -7.32 -24.32 -14.16
CA SER A 43 -6.73 -23.75 -15.38
C SER A 43 -5.33 -23.27 -15.09
N ALA A 44 -4.38 -23.58 -15.98
CA ALA A 44 -2.99 -23.10 -15.82
C ALA A 44 -3.01 -21.59 -15.57
N TRP A 45 -2.17 -21.14 -14.64
CA TRP A 45 -2.03 -19.71 -14.36
C TRP A 45 -1.49 -18.98 -15.59
N PRO A 46 -2.25 -18.05 -16.22
CA PRO A 46 -1.92 -17.52 -17.53
C PRO A 46 -1.08 -16.23 -17.48
N VAL A 47 -0.66 -15.79 -16.28
CA VAL A 47 0.08 -14.55 -16.04
C VAL A 47 1.58 -14.80 -16.15
N THR A 48 2.28 -13.92 -16.86
CA THR A 48 3.73 -13.91 -16.95
C THR A 48 4.25 -12.49 -16.77
N LEU A 49 4.86 -12.20 -15.64
CA LEU A 49 5.49 -10.92 -15.37
C LEU A 49 6.91 -10.91 -15.94
N VAL A 50 7.20 -9.95 -16.81
CA VAL A 50 8.50 -9.76 -17.46
C VAL A 50 9.06 -8.39 -17.12
N ASP A 51 10.27 -8.32 -16.54
CA ASP A 51 10.91 -7.02 -16.29
C ASP A 51 11.43 -6.44 -17.61
N VAL A 52 10.81 -5.35 -18.05
CA VAL A 52 11.11 -4.65 -19.29
C VAL A 52 11.83 -3.31 -19.07
N ALA A 53 12.16 -2.94 -17.81
CA ALA A 53 12.68 -1.63 -17.44
C ALA A 53 13.90 -1.19 -18.26
N ASP A 54 14.90 -2.05 -18.44
CA ASP A 54 16.10 -1.71 -19.23
C ASP A 54 15.75 -1.42 -20.71
N ARG A 55 14.92 -2.26 -21.32
CA ARG A 55 14.46 -2.08 -22.70
C ARG A 55 13.55 -0.86 -22.83
N ALA A 56 12.74 -0.60 -21.82
CA ALA A 56 11.84 0.55 -21.76
C ALA A 56 12.58 1.88 -21.47
N GLY A 57 13.87 1.85 -21.12
CA GLY A 57 14.68 3.05 -20.87
C GLY A 57 14.74 3.50 -19.41
N LEU A 58 14.19 2.75 -18.47
CA LEU A 58 14.24 3.05 -17.03
C LEU A 58 15.53 2.44 -16.43
N ARG A 59 16.68 3.06 -16.69
CA ARG A 59 18.01 2.49 -16.38
C ARG A 59 18.71 3.11 -15.18
N GLU A 60 18.25 4.26 -14.73
CA GLU A 60 18.94 5.01 -13.70
C GLU A 60 18.72 4.38 -12.32
N PRO A 61 19.77 3.96 -11.62
CA PRO A 61 19.62 3.36 -10.31
C PRO A 61 19.17 4.38 -9.28
N SER A 62 18.36 3.94 -8.33
CA SER A 62 18.05 4.74 -7.16
C SER A 62 19.28 4.93 -6.29
N THR A 63 19.30 6.00 -5.50
CA THR A 63 20.31 6.26 -4.47
C THR A 63 19.62 6.34 -3.12
N TYR A 64 19.81 5.32 -2.25
CA TYR A 64 19.14 5.32 -0.94
C TYR A 64 20.02 4.68 0.13
N GLY A 65 20.75 5.51 0.87
CA GLY A 65 21.66 5.07 1.92
C GLY A 65 22.83 4.20 1.44
N GLY A 66 23.52 3.57 2.37
CA GLY A 66 24.61 2.64 2.07
C GLY A 66 24.16 1.39 1.32
N VAL A 67 25.02 0.81 0.51
CA VAL A 67 24.72 -0.42 -0.27
C VAL A 67 24.91 -1.67 0.58
N ASP A 68 26.11 -1.85 1.13
CA ASP A 68 26.50 -3.08 1.86
C ASP A 68 26.05 -3.09 3.32
N ARG A 69 25.71 -1.92 3.86
CA ARG A 69 25.29 -1.73 5.25
C ARG A 69 24.45 -0.46 5.38
N LYS A 70 23.40 -0.55 6.19
CA LYS A 70 22.58 0.59 6.60
C LYS A 70 22.99 0.98 8.02
N ARG A 71 23.50 2.19 8.21
CA ARG A 71 23.95 2.67 9.54
C ARG A 71 22.80 3.17 10.41
N PHE A 72 21.82 3.79 9.79
CA PHE A 72 20.68 4.42 10.47
C PHE A 72 19.38 4.05 9.78
N ILE A 73 18.29 4.12 10.54
CA ILE A 73 16.94 3.78 10.07
C ILE A 73 16.53 4.59 8.82
N ILE A 74 17.01 5.84 8.69
CA ILE A 74 16.70 6.69 7.53
C ILE A 74 17.20 6.08 6.19
N GLU A 75 18.17 5.19 6.24
CA GLU A 75 18.74 4.54 5.06
C GLU A 75 17.97 3.28 4.65
N THR A 76 16.92 2.87 5.38
CA THR A 76 16.28 1.55 5.23
C THR A 76 14.92 1.58 4.54
N ASN A 77 14.16 2.66 4.72
CA ASN A 77 12.76 2.72 4.30
C ASN A 77 12.59 2.73 2.78
N GLY A 78 13.55 3.31 2.04
CA GLY A 78 13.39 3.49 0.60
C GLY A 78 12.29 4.49 0.27
N ALA A 79 11.75 4.40 -0.95
CA ALA A 79 10.79 5.35 -1.46
C ALA A 79 9.70 4.67 -2.30
N GLY A 80 8.69 5.46 -2.65
CA GLY A 80 7.61 5.09 -3.55
C GLY A 80 7.91 5.36 -5.02
N VAL A 81 6.94 4.97 -5.84
CA VAL A 81 6.84 5.23 -7.28
C VAL A 81 5.42 5.67 -7.63
N ALA A 82 5.21 6.20 -8.83
CA ALA A 82 3.87 6.50 -9.30
C ALA A 82 3.69 6.18 -10.78
N PHE A 83 2.51 5.66 -11.12
CA PHE A 83 1.95 5.73 -12.46
C PHE A 83 0.95 6.90 -12.52
N LEU A 84 1.13 7.82 -13.45
CA LEU A 84 0.25 8.97 -13.63
C LEU A 84 0.30 9.46 -15.07
N ASP A 85 -0.84 9.90 -15.59
CA ASP A 85 -0.94 10.60 -16.89
C ASP A 85 -0.72 12.10 -16.63
N TYR A 86 0.59 12.53 -16.55
CA TYR A 86 0.92 13.90 -16.14
C TYR A 86 0.70 14.94 -17.22
N ASP A 87 0.69 14.53 -18.51
CA ASP A 87 0.49 15.44 -19.65
C ASP A 87 -0.87 15.23 -20.35
N ASN A 88 -1.78 14.44 -19.71
CA ASN A 88 -3.15 14.18 -20.16
C ASN A 88 -3.23 13.62 -21.60
N ASP A 89 -2.25 12.82 -22.03
CA ASP A 89 -2.24 12.22 -23.35
C ASP A 89 -2.93 10.84 -23.41
N GLY A 90 -3.37 10.32 -22.28
CA GLY A 90 -4.08 9.03 -22.15
C GLY A 90 -3.18 7.82 -21.92
N TRP A 91 -1.88 8.04 -21.77
CA TRP A 91 -0.90 7.02 -21.40
C TRP A 91 -0.31 7.34 -20.03
N VAL A 92 -0.09 6.33 -19.22
CA VAL A 92 0.53 6.57 -17.92
C VAL A 92 2.04 6.70 -18.07
N ASP A 93 2.55 7.70 -17.37
CA ASP A 93 3.96 7.99 -17.20
C ASP A 93 4.46 7.37 -15.89
N ALA A 94 5.77 7.31 -15.71
CA ALA A 94 6.39 6.70 -14.55
C ALA A 94 7.20 7.73 -13.74
N LEU A 95 6.87 7.89 -12.45
CA LEU A 95 7.68 8.64 -11.50
C LEU A 95 8.37 7.68 -10.54
N VAL A 96 9.68 7.77 -10.44
CA VAL A 96 10.51 7.00 -9.49
C VAL A 96 11.15 7.97 -8.52
N LEU A 97 10.76 7.91 -7.25
CA LEU A 97 11.35 8.76 -6.22
C LEU A 97 12.81 8.39 -5.97
N ASN A 98 13.59 9.31 -5.38
CA ASN A 98 14.98 9.09 -5.08
C ASN A 98 15.37 9.65 -3.72
N GLY A 99 16.40 9.07 -3.14
CA GLY A 99 16.94 9.50 -1.86
C GLY A 99 18.31 10.14 -1.98
N THR A 100 19.13 9.92 -0.96
CA THR A 100 20.52 10.36 -0.92
C THR A 100 21.35 9.38 -0.09
N ARG A 101 22.62 9.68 0.16
CA ARG A 101 23.53 8.89 0.99
C ARG A 101 24.19 9.75 2.05
N LEU A 102 24.66 9.10 3.12
CA LEU A 102 25.56 9.73 4.08
C LEU A 102 27.01 9.61 3.59
N GLN A 103 27.83 10.62 3.86
CA GLN A 103 29.26 10.54 3.66
C GLN A 103 29.83 9.46 4.57
N GLU A 104 30.77 8.70 4.04
CA GLU A 104 31.41 7.62 4.79
C GLU A 104 32.07 8.14 6.08
N GLY A 105 31.84 7.43 7.19
CA GLY A 105 32.36 7.79 8.50
C GLY A 105 31.74 9.03 9.14
N THR A 106 30.80 9.72 8.50
CA THR A 106 30.14 10.92 9.02
C THR A 106 28.64 10.72 9.21
N ARG A 107 27.95 11.73 9.75
CA ARG A 107 26.48 11.82 9.86
C ARG A 107 25.90 12.86 8.91
N GLN A 108 26.65 13.28 7.91
CA GLN A 108 26.25 14.30 6.96
C GLN A 108 25.80 13.66 5.65
N ALA A 109 24.78 14.20 5.02
CA ALA A 109 24.43 13.81 3.65
C ALA A 109 25.57 14.16 2.68
N VAL A 110 25.71 13.35 1.62
CA VAL A 110 26.66 13.65 0.54
C VAL A 110 26.28 14.95 -0.13
N THR A 111 27.26 15.82 -0.32
CA THR A 111 27.10 17.01 -1.17
C THR A 111 27.48 16.65 -2.59
N TYR A 112 26.55 16.85 -3.50
CA TYR A 112 26.74 16.55 -4.92
C TYR A 112 27.18 17.81 -5.69
N PRO A 113 28.03 17.68 -6.71
CA PRO A 113 28.26 18.76 -7.67
C PRO A 113 26.97 19.21 -8.34
N PRO A 114 26.87 20.45 -8.83
CA PRO A 114 25.72 20.93 -9.57
C PRO A 114 25.32 19.98 -10.72
N GLY A 115 24.06 19.64 -10.84
CA GLY A 115 23.50 18.72 -11.85
C GLY A 115 23.88 17.23 -11.67
N LYS A 116 24.47 16.85 -10.50
CA LYS A 116 24.82 15.44 -10.21
C LYS A 116 24.08 14.88 -8.99
N ALA A 117 23.20 15.63 -8.40
CA ALA A 117 22.37 15.13 -7.32
C ALA A 117 21.38 14.06 -7.82
N PRO A 118 21.09 13.03 -6.99
CA PRO A 118 20.10 12.02 -7.35
C PRO A 118 18.70 12.62 -7.25
N LEU A 119 18.11 12.96 -8.40
CA LEU A 119 16.75 13.49 -8.49
C LEU A 119 15.74 12.33 -8.53
N SER A 120 14.53 12.58 -8.05
CA SER A 120 13.37 11.77 -8.42
C SER A 120 13.15 11.89 -9.92
N ARG A 121 12.91 10.76 -10.60
CA ARG A 121 12.91 10.69 -12.06
C ARG A 121 11.49 10.62 -12.59
N LEU A 122 11.13 11.53 -13.50
CA LEU A 122 9.91 11.47 -14.29
C LEU A 122 10.24 10.97 -15.70
N TYR A 123 9.60 9.89 -16.08
CA TYR A 123 9.74 9.25 -17.37
C TYR A 123 8.43 9.37 -18.13
N ARG A 124 8.46 10.08 -19.27
CA ARG A 124 7.32 10.21 -20.18
C ARG A 124 7.17 8.97 -21.05
N ASN A 125 5.97 8.43 -21.13
CA ASN A 125 5.63 7.33 -22.02
C ASN A 125 5.69 7.76 -23.49
N ASN A 126 6.39 6.99 -24.34
CA ASN A 126 6.53 7.28 -25.76
C ASN A 126 5.48 6.56 -26.64
N HIS A 127 4.53 5.85 -26.06
CA HIS A 127 3.45 5.07 -26.71
C HIS A 127 3.95 3.87 -27.55
N ASP A 128 5.17 3.42 -27.34
CA ASP A 128 5.80 2.31 -28.06
C ASP A 128 6.45 1.27 -27.14
N GLY A 129 6.06 1.31 -25.83
CA GLY A 129 6.63 0.48 -24.78
C GLY A 129 7.96 1.01 -24.24
N THR A 130 8.36 2.23 -24.61
CA THR A 130 9.56 2.92 -24.10
C THR A 130 9.20 4.22 -23.40
N PHE A 131 10.15 4.74 -22.62
CA PHE A 131 10.00 5.99 -21.89
C PHE A 131 11.19 6.92 -22.13
N SER A 132 10.93 8.22 -22.05
CA SER A 132 11.94 9.28 -22.11
C SER A 132 12.08 9.96 -20.74
N ASP A 133 13.31 10.07 -20.22
CA ASP A 133 13.57 10.86 -19.01
C ASP A 133 13.33 12.35 -19.29
N VAL A 134 12.34 12.92 -18.61
CA VAL A 134 11.95 14.33 -18.75
C VAL A 134 12.19 15.14 -17.47
N THR A 135 12.87 14.56 -16.47
CA THR A 135 13.03 15.08 -15.11
C THR A 135 13.49 16.54 -15.07
N GLU A 136 14.59 16.87 -15.79
CA GLU A 136 15.12 18.24 -15.78
C GLU A 136 14.14 19.23 -16.43
N ARG A 137 13.52 18.83 -17.53
CA ARG A 137 12.53 19.66 -18.23
C ARG A 137 11.28 19.85 -17.39
N ALA A 138 10.85 18.81 -16.67
CA ALA A 138 9.68 18.82 -15.83
C ALA A 138 9.86 19.65 -14.55
N GLY A 139 11.10 19.96 -14.14
CA GLY A 139 11.37 20.82 -12.98
C GLY A 139 11.27 20.13 -11.63
N LEU A 140 11.30 18.80 -11.56
CA LEU A 140 11.31 18.03 -10.31
C LEU A 140 12.74 17.99 -9.73
N ASN A 141 13.15 19.07 -9.09
CA ASN A 141 14.54 19.32 -8.72
C ASN A 141 14.84 19.23 -7.22
N ALA A 142 13.88 18.82 -6.39
CA ALA A 142 14.13 18.61 -4.96
C ALA A 142 15.06 17.43 -4.73
N VAL A 143 16.02 17.60 -3.81
CA VAL A 143 17.01 16.61 -3.43
C VAL A 143 16.88 16.32 -1.94
N GLY A 144 16.93 15.05 -1.55
CA GLY A 144 16.86 14.66 -0.15
C GLY A 144 16.45 13.21 0.02
N TRP A 145 16.02 12.86 1.21
CA TRP A 145 15.46 11.56 1.50
C TRP A 145 13.96 11.58 1.16
N ALA A 146 13.61 11.41 -0.11
CA ALA A 146 12.21 11.28 -0.49
C ALA A 146 11.63 9.98 0.07
N SER A 147 10.38 10.02 0.52
CA SER A 147 9.66 8.86 1.02
C SER A 147 8.49 8.52 0.11
N SER A 148 7.46 9.35 0.08
CA SER A 148 6.18 9.05 -0.53
C SER A 148 5.79 10.07 -1.59
N VAL A 149 4.96 9.62 -2.52
CA VAL A 149 4.23 10.49 -3.45
C VAL A 149 2.74 10.20 -3.35
N CYS A 150 1.94 11.26 -3.35
CA CYS A 150 0.52 11.21 -3.64
C CYS A 150 0.20 12.19 -4.78
N ALA A 151 -0.72 11.79 -5.66
CA ALA A 151 -1.16 12.63 -6.77
C ALA A 151 -2.64 13.00 -6.62
N GLY A 152 -2.99 14.21 -7.05
CA GLY A 152 -4.34 14.74 -7.06
C GLY A 152 -4.37 16.11 -7.70
N ASP A 153 -5.51 16.51 -8.21
CA ASP A 153 -5.73 17.84 -8.79
C ASP A 153 -6.24 18.78 -7.68
N TYR A 154 -5.29 19.41 -6.95
CA TYR A 154 -5.65 20.16 -5.74
C TYR A 154 -6.27 21.53 -6.03
N ASP A 155 -6.07 22.10 -7.22
CA ASP A 155 -6.69 23.37 -7.63
C ASP A 155 -7.82 23.20 -8.67
N ASN A 156 -8.20 21.95 -8.97
CA ASN A 156 -9.27 21.55 -9.88
C ASN A 156 -9.10 22.11 -11.32
N ASP A 157 -7.84 22.27 -11.78
CA ASP A 157 -7.54 22.79 -13.12
C ASP A 157 -7.51 21.69 -14.20
N GLY A 158 -7.63 20.42 -13.82
CA GLY A 158 -7.67 19.26 -14.71
C GLY A 158 -6.31 18.60 -14.92
N TRP A 159 -5.26 19.04 -14.21
CA TRP A 159 -3.93 18.46 -14.24
C TRP A 159 -3.57 17.85 -12.90
N LEU A 160 -2.97 16.65 -12.92
CA LEU A 160 -2.56 16.01 -11.67
C LEU A 160 -1.32 16.70 -11.10
N ASP A 161 -1.43 17.13 -9.86
CA ASP A 161 -0.36 17.68 -9.04
C ASP A 161 0.29 16.59 -8.19
N LEU A 162 1.48 16.87 -7.65
CA LEU A 162 2.24 15.93 -6.85
C LEU A 162 2.56 16.53 -5.48
N PHE A 163 2.29 15.77 -4.42
CA PHE A 163 2.89 16.06 -3.13
C PHE A 163 3.90 14.97 -2.78
N ILE A 164 5.16 15.36 -2.54
CA ILE A 164 6.25 14.43 -2.23
C ILE A 164 6.73 14.69 -0.81
N THR A 165 6.73 13.64 0.00
CA THR A 165 7.23 13.72 1.38
C THR A 165 8.72 13.41 1.46
N TYR A 166 9.38 14.05 2.42
CA TYR A 166 10.82 13.91 2.67
C TYR A 166 11.11 13.81 4.17
N TYR A 167 12.27 13.28 4.50
CA TYR A 167 12.92 13.67 5.74
C TYR A 167 13.49 15.08 5.55
N GLY A 168 12.85 16.05 6.16
CA GLY A 168 13.12 17.47 5.98
C GLY A 168 11.90 18.22 5.44
N GLN A 169 12.07 18.87 4.29
CA GLN A 169 11.04 19.69 3.65
C GLN A 169 10.21 18.86 2.67
N ASN A 170 8.92 18.70 2.93
CA ASN A 170 7.97 18.18 1.94
C ASN A 170 7.72 19.20 0.84
N VAL A 171 7.36 18.73 -0.37
CA VAL A 171 7.19 19.60 -1.54
C VAL A 171 5.86 19.35 -2.23
N LEU A 172 5.08 20.42 -2.42
CA LEU A 172 3.91 20.43 -3.30
C LEU A 172 4.31 20.98 -4.67
N TYR A 173 4.23 20.14 -5.68
CA TYR A 173 4.47 20.49 -7.07
C TYR A 173 3.16 20.67 -7.82
N ARG A 174 2.90 21.89 -8.28
CA ARG A 174 1.79 22.18 -9.17
C ARG A 174 2.14 21.82 -10.61
N ASN A 175 1.28 21.05 -11.27
CA ASN A 175 1.39 20.79 -12.70
C ASN A 175 0.88 22.03 -13.48
N ARG A 176 1.66 22.53 -14.40
CA ARG A 176 1.34 23.73 -15.17
C ARG A 176 0.57 23.47 -16.47
N GLY A 177 0.36 22.18 -16.79
CA GLY A 177 -0.25 21.77 -18.06
C GLY A 177 0.63 21.99 -19.31
N ASP A 178 1.88 22.41 -19.13
CA ASP A 178 2.86 22.60 -20.20
C ASP A 178 4.02 21.58 -20.15
N GLY A 179 3.82 20.48 -19.40
CA GLY A 179 4.80 19.44 -19.15
C GLY A 179 5.81 19.79 -18.04
N ARG A 180 5.51 20.81 -17.21
CA ARG A 180 6.36 21.28 -16.13
C ARG A 180 5.60 21.34 -14.80
N PHE A 181 6.35 21.08 -13.75
CA PHE A 181 5.90 21.25 -12.37
C PHE A 181 6.59 22.47 -11.74
N GLU A 182 5.87 23.14 -10.86
CA GLU A 182 6.33 24.29 -10.09
C GLU A 182 6.25 23.97 -8.59
N ASP A 183 7.34 24.14 -7.83
CA ASP A 183 7.27 24.07 -6.37
C ASP A 183 6.46 25.26 -5.83
N VAL A 184 5.30 24.95 -5.28
CA VAL A 184 4.36 25.94 -4.73
C VAL A 184 4.22 25.83 -3.21
N THR A 185 5.03 25.01 -2.55
CA THR A 185 4.92 24.67 -1.13
C THR A 185 4.73 25.89 -0.23
N ALA A 186 5.61 26.89 -0.34
CA ALA A 186 5.53 28.10 0.48
C ALA A 186 4.30 28.96 0.12
N ARG A 187 3.99 29.08 -1.19
CA ARG A 187 2.83 29.85 -1.68
C ARG A 187 1.51 29.22 -1.28
N ALA A 188 1.48 27.89 -1.20
CA ALA A 188 0.33 27.12 -0.76
C ALA A 188 0.11 27.15 0.77
N GLY A 189 0.93 27.84 1.55
CA GLY A 189 0.78 27.93 3.00
C GLY A 189 1.22 26.66 3.76
N LEU A 190 1.89 25.72 3.08
CA LEU A 190 2.40 24.52 3.73
C LEU A 190 3.68 24.83 4.53
N PRO A 191 3.95 24.08 5.62
CA PRO A 191 5.11 24.34 6.48
C PRO A 191 6.42 24.26 5.71
N THR A 192 7.31 25.25 5.92
CA THR A 192 8.66 25.28 5.37
C THR A 192 9.69 25.41 6.48
N GLY A 193 10.89 24.82 6.29
CA GLY A 193 12.03 24.96 7.20
C GLY A 193 11.97 24.10 8.48
N ALA A 194 10.92 23.31 8.70
CA ALA A 194 10.87 22.35 9.80
C ALA A 194 11.44 21.01 9.35
N THR A 195 12.31 20.40 10.16
CA THR A 195 12.77 19.02 9.91
C THR A 195 11.76 18.05 10.52
N ARG A 196 10.93 17.48 9.68
CA ARG A 196 10.05 16.35 9.99
C ARG A 196 10.41 15.18 9.09
N TRP A 197 9.93 14.00 9.43
CA TRP A 197 10.03 12.86 8.53
C TRP A 197 8.65 12.54 7.99
N GLY A 198 8.29 13.22 6.89
CA GLY A 198 7.09 12.89 6.15
C GLY A 198 7.19 11.45 5.60
N SER A 199 6.21 10.63 5.92
CA SER A 199 6.07 9.25 5.44
C SER A 199 4.95 9.18 4.40
N GLY A 200 3.80 8.56 4.67
CA GLY A 200 2.66 8.55 3.76
C GLY A 200 2.01 9.93 3.59
N CYS A 201 1.33 10.13 2.47
CA CYS A 201 0.45 11.27 2.23
C CYS A 201 -0.78 10.81 1.45
N THR A 202 -1.87 11.56 1.50
CA THR A 202 -3.00 11.33 0.61
C THR A 202 -3.80 12.60 0.43
N PHE A 203 -4.21 12.89 -0.81
CA PHE A 203 -5.24 13.89 -1.05
C PHE A 203 -6.62 13.28 -0.77
N ILE A 204 -7.46 14.00 -0.05
CA ILE A 204 -8.82 13.59 0.33
C ILE A 204 -9.77 14.78 0.29
N ASP A 205 -11.02 14.58 -0.04
CA ASP A 205 -12.09 15.57 0.14
C ASP A 205 -12.86 15.17 1.42
N TYR A 206 -12.33 15.58 2.60
CA TYR A 206 -12.84 15.07 3.87
C TYR A 206 -14.12 15.77 4.32
N ASP A 207 -14.41 16.98 3.82
CA ASP A 207 -15.60 17.77 4.18
C ASP A 207 -16.61 17.90 3.03
N ARG A 208 -16.37 17.23 1.89
CA ARG A 208 -17.23 17.12 0.73
C ARG A 208 -17.51 18.47 0.04
N ASP A 209 -16.54 19.36 0.08
CA ASP A 209 -16.67 20.67 -0.56
C ASP A 209 -16.25 20.66 -2.05
N GLY A 210 -15.78 19.51 -2.56
CA GLY A 210 -15.35 19.30 -3.95
C GLY A 210 -13.90 19.71 -4.20
N ARG A 211 -13.14 20.06 -3.18
CA ARG A 211 -11.70 20.28 -3.24
C ARG A 211 -10.99 19.20 -2.45
N VAL A 212 -9.84 18.77 -2.93
CA VAL A 212 -9.04 17.82 -2.16
C VAL A 212 -8.18 18.54 -1.14
N ASP A 213 -8.24 18.07 0.10
CA ASP A 213 -7.41 18.42 1.24
C ASP A 213 -6.17 17.53 1.25
N LEU A 214 -5.23 17.77 2.15
CA LEU A 214 -3.98 17.03 2.22
C LEU A 214 -3.75 16.44 3.61
N PHE A 215 -3.74 15.11 3.70
CA PHE A 215 -3.29 14.37 4.87
C PHE A 215 -1.81 14.00 4.73
N VAL A 216 -1.02 14.17 5.80
CA VAL A 216 0.41 13.81 5.84
C VAL A 216 0.71 13.01 7.10
N ALA A 217 1.15 11.79 6.92
CA ALA A 217 1.70 10.96 7.99
C ALA A 217 3.15 11.38 8.29
N ASN A 218 3.54 11.39 9.56
CA ASN A 218 4.91 11.65 9.99
C ASN A 218 5.43 10.46 10.79
N TYR A 219 6.52 9.86 10.33
CA TYR A 219 7.03 8.60 10.88
C TYR A 219 7.50 8.74 12.32
N LEU A 220 8.52 9.53 12.53
CA LEU A 220 9.10 9.79 13.85
C LEU A 220 9.97 11.07 13.85
N ARG A 221 10.27 11.58 15.02
CA ARG A 221 11.24 12.66 15.18
C ARG A 221 12.64 12.08 15.21
N PHE A 222 13.31 12.16 14.07
CA PHE A 222 14.65 11.63 13.89
C PHE A 222 15.68 12.73 13.92
N ASP A 223 16.68 12.61 14.80
CA ASP A 223 17.85 13.45 14.81
C ASP A 223 19.08 12.59 14.47
N LEU A 224 19.58 12.78 13.28
CA LEU A 224 20.75 12.04 12.78
C LEU A 224 22.00 12.31 13.61
N ALA A 225 22.13 13.50 14.22
CA ALA A 225 23.30 13.85 15.01
C ALA A 225 23.42 13.01 16.31
N SER A 226 22.27 12.67 16.91
CA SER A 226 22.19 11.89 18.15
C SER A 226 21.83 10.42 17.96
N ALA A 227 21.52 9.98 16.72
CA ALA A 227 21.10 8.61 16.42
C ALA A 227 22.14 7.59 16.87
N ALA A 228 21.70 6.48 17.48
CA ALA A 228 22.61 5.43 17.93
C ALA A 228 23.24 4.70 16.74
N GLU A 229 24.52 4.36 16.87
CA GLU A 229 25.23 3.53 15.89
C GLU A 229 24.75 2.08 15.95
N VAL A 230 25.02 1.34 14.86
CA VAL A 230 24.71 -0.07 14.72
C VAL A 230 25.15 -0.89 15.94
N GLY A 231 24.22 -1.63 16.53
CA GLY A 231 24.45 -2.47 17.71
C GLY A 231 24.50 -1.75 19.04
N ASN A 232 24.40 -0.40 19.07
CA ASN A 232 24.59 0.40 20.28
C ASN A 232 23.27 0.80 20.97
N GLY A 233 22.37 -0.17 21.16
CA GLY A 233 21.10 0.08 21.87
C GLY A 233 20.22 -1.15 21.94
N PRO A 234 19.14 -1.12 22.74
CA PRO A 234 18.28 -2.29 22.94
C PRO A 234 17.51 -2.70 21.67
N ASN A 235 17.23 -1.76 20.77
CA ASN A 235 16.51 -1.98 19.52
C ASN A 235 17.45 -2.00 18.29
N CYS A 236 18.74 -2.24 18.50
CA CYS A 236 19.77 -2.26 17.48
C CYS A 236 20.36 -3.67 17.26
N LEU A 237 19.63 -4.69 17.70
CA LEU A 237 19.92 -6.10 17.48
C LEU A 237 18.71 -6.76 16.82
N TRP A 238 18.95 -7.53 15.75
CA TRP A 238 17.93 -8.39 15.18
C TRP A 238 18.43 -9.83 15.15
N LYS A 239 17.71 -10.74 15.83
CA LYS A 239 18.13 -12.16 16.02
C LYS A 239 19.58 -12.29 16.50
N GLY A 240 20.03 -11.39 17.36
CA GLY A 240 21.39 -11.37 17.91
C GLY A 240 22.46 -10.74 17.02
N ILE A 241 22.10 -10.29 15.81
CA ILE A 241 23.02 -9.61 14.88
C ILE A 241 22.93 -8.10 15.11
N PRO A 242 24.06 -7.39 15.27
CA PRO A 242 24.08 -5.93 15.33
C PRO A 242 23.61 -5.31 14.02
N VAL A 243 22.56 -4.49 14.10
CA VAL A 243 21.92 -3.77 12.98
C VAL A 243 21.68 -2.31 13.34
N ASN A 244 21.25 -1.49 12.40
CA ASN A 244 20.74 -0.16 12.74
C ASN A 244 19.50 -0.27 13.64
N CYS A 245 19.28 0.72 14.47
CA CYS A 245 18.20 0.69 15.44
C CYS A 245 16.85 0.89 14.75
N GLY A 246 15.86 0.06 15.11
CA GLY A 246 14.47 0.22 14.67
C GLY A 246 13.77 1.41 15.35
N PRO A 247 12.48 1.66 15.02
CA PRO A 247 11.78 2.85 15.50
C PRO A 247 11.48 2.83 17.00
N ARG A 248 11.34 1.64 17.59
CA ARG A 248 10.96 1.51 19.01
C ARG A 248 11.92 2.25 19.93
N GLY A 249 11.36 3.11 20.78
CA GLY A 249 12.12 3.95 21.70
C GLY A 249 12.57 5.28 21.10
N LEU A 250 12.39 5.53 19.81
CA LEU A 250 12.56 6.85 19.23
C LEU A 250 11.32 7.73 19.47
N PRO A 251 11.46 9.06 19.56
CA PRO A 251 10.31 9.95 19.73
C PRO A 251 9.35 9.87 18.54
N THR A 252 8.06 9.71 18.81
CA THR A 252 7.00 9.72 17.79
C THR A 252 6.70 11.15 17.33
N ASP A 253 6.14 11.30 16.13
CA ASP A 253 5.58 12.56 15.65
C ASP A 253 4.07 12.43 15.46
N THR A 254 3.38 13.52 15.10
CA THR A 254 1.95 13.58 14.86
C THR A 254 1.64 13.72 13.38
N ASN A 255 0.55 13.11 12.93
CA ASN A 255 0.04 13.31 11.59
C ASN A 255 -0.55 14.72 11.43
N LEU A 256 -0.63 15.18 10.19
CA LEU A 256 -1.13 16.50 9.82
C LEU A 256 -2.30 16.38 8.85
N LEU A 257 -3.23 17.32 8.96
CA LEU A 257 -4.29 17.54 7.98
C LEU A 257 -4.33 19.02 7.62
N PHE A 258 -4.28 19.29 6.32
CA PHE A 258 -4.36 20.62 5.75
C PHE A 258 -5.63 20.73 4.94
N HIS A 259 -6.51 21.67 5.34
CA HIS A 259 -7.75 21.99 4.62
C HIS A 259 -7.44 22.90 3.43
N ASN A 260 -8.03 22.61 2.29
CA ASN A 260 -7.88 23.38 1.07
C ASN A 260 -8.89 24.56 1.05
N GLU A 261 -8.41 25.74 1.36
CA GLU A 261 -9.21 26.98 1.38
C GLU A 261 -9.63 27.47 -0.04
N GLY A 262 -9.24 26.75 -1.08
CA GLY A 262 -9.32 27.18 -2.48
C GLY A 262 -8.18 28.12 -2.87
N HIS A 263 -8.14 28.48 -4.15
CA HIS A 263 -7.11 29.36 -4.73
C HIS A 263 -5.66 28.85 -4.51
N GLY A 264 -5.48 27.54 -4.30
CA GLY A 264 -4.19 26.90 -4.12
C GLY A 264 -3.57 27.12 -2.73
N VAL A 265 -4.36 27.43 -1.70
CA VAL A 265 -3.91 27.69 -0.33
C VAL A 265 -4.47 26.65 0.63
N PHE A 266 -3.61 26.15 1.52
CA PHE A 266 -3.96 25.20 2.57
C PHE A 266 -3.85 25.83 3.97
N ALA A 267 -4.74 25.44 4.87
CA ALA A 267 -4.71 25.80 6.29
C ALA A 267 -4.50 24.55 7.16
N ASP A 268 -3.58 24.61 8.12
CA ASP A 268 -3.36 23.53 9.07
C ASP A 268 -4.57 23.38 10.03
N VAL A 269 -5.25 22.27 9.93
CA VAL A 269 -6.41 21.92 10.75
C VAL A 269 -6.16 20.71 11.65
N SER A 270 -4.92 20.23 11.72
CA SER A 270 -4.53 18.99 12.41
C SER A 270 -5.01 18.91 13.86
N THR A 271 -4.97 20.03 14.60
CA THR A 271 -5.40 20.06 16.00
C THR A 271 -6.93 20.10 16.12
N ARG A 272 -7.61 20.96 15.33
CA ARG A 272 -9.06 21.09 15.40
C ARG A 272 -9.79 19.85 14.88
N SER A 273 -9.24 19.20 13.84
CA SER A 273 -9.80 17.96 13.28
C SER A 273 -9.59 16.74 14.18
N GLY A 274 -8.73 16.81 15.19
CA GLY A 274 -8.42 15.67 16.05
C GLY A 274 -7.29 14.77 15.54
N ILE A 275 -6.85 14.91 14.29
CA ILE A 275 -5.77 14.11 13.69
C ILE A 275 -4.50 14.13 14.54
N ALA A 276 -4.07 15.32 15.01
CA ALA A 276 -2.86 15.47 15.82
C ALA A 276 -3.01 14.99 17.27
N ARG A 277 -4.18 14.54 17.71
CA ARG A 277 -4.39 14.00 19.07
C ARG A 277 -3.88 12.56 19.20
N VAL A 278 -3.82 11.81 18.09
CA VAL A 278 -3.28 10.45 18.08
C VAL A 278 -1.76 10.51 18.13
N THR A 279 -1.18 9.99 19.20
CA THR A 279 0.27 10.03 19.49
C THR A 279 0.80 8.64 19.81
N GLY A 280 2.12 8.49 19.93
CA GLY A 280 2.73 7.21 20.30
C GLY A 280 2.68 6.18 19.17
N ARG A 281 2.63 6.62 17.92
CA ARG A 281 2.60 5.77 16.73
C ARG A 281 3.80 6.09 15.83
N TYR A 282 4.14 5.13 14.97
CA TYR A 282 5.14 5.29 13.89
C TYR A 282 4.44 5.13 12.53
N PRO A 283 3.70 6.15 12.06
CA PRO A 283 2.94 6.10 10.83
C PRO A 283 3.81 5.90 9.60
N MET A 284 3.38 5.02 8.71
CA MET A 284 4.02 4.75 7.42
C MET A 284 3.08 5.16 6.27
N THR A 285 2.47 4.22 5.58
CA THR A 285 1.56 4.48 4.47
C THR A 285 0.17 4.86 4.96
N ALA A 286 -0.47 5.82 4.28
CA ALA A 286 -1.85 6.24 4.53
C ALA A 286 -2.70 6.03 3.28
N THR A 287 -3.93 5.55 3.45
CA THR A 287 -4.90 5.43 2.36
C THR A 287 -6.27 5.92 2.84
N ALA A 288 -7.09 6.42 1.92
CA ALA A 288 -8.35 7.09 2.29
C ALA A 288 -9.52 6.56 1.46
N ALA A 289 -10.55 6.03 2.14
CA ALA A 289 -11.77 5.53 1.52
C ALA A 289 -12.92 5.57 2.54
N ASP A 290 -14.15 5.47 2.06
CA ASP A 290 -15.33 5.23 2.91
C ASP A 290 -15.36 3.76 3.35
N PHE A 291 -14.77 3.46 4.51
CA PHE A 291 -14.63 2.08 4.99
C PHE A 291 -15.87 1.53 5.70
N ASP A 292 -16.78 2.37 6.16
CA ASP A 292 -17.98 1.94 6.87
C ASP A 292 -19.28 2.12 6.08
N GLY A 293 -19.21 2.78 4.94
CA GLY A 293 -20.34 2.97 4.01
C GLY A 293 -21.26 4.11 4.42
N ASP A 294 -20.80 5.05 5.25
CA ASP A 294 -21.59 6.22 5.70
C ASP A 294 -21.51 7.41 4.73
N GLY A 295 -20.61 7.32 3.75
CA GLY A 295 -20.39 8.29 2.69
C GLY A 295 -19.35 9.35 3.02
N TRP A 296 -18.69 9.33 4.17
CA TRP A 296 -17.56 10.18 4.52
C TRP A 296 -16.24 9.42 4.36
N ILE A 297 -15.21 10.13 3.93
CA ILE A 297 -13.91 9.48 3.68
C ILE A 297 -13.13 9.37 4.98
N ASP A 298 -12.81 8.15 5.36
CA ASP A 298 -11.92 7.79 6.47
C ASP A 298 -10.46 7.74 6.02
N VAL A 299 -9.52 7.70 6.97
CA VAL A 299 -8.09 7.52 6.68
C VAL A 299 -7.53 6.35 7.48
N TYR A 300 -7.09 5.30 6.80
CA TYR A 300 -6.35 4.20 7.43
C TYR A 300 -4.84 4.41 7.29
N VAL A 301 -4.11 4.26 8.41
CA VAL A 301 -2.66 4.45 8.46
C VAL A 301 -1.99 3.21 9.00
N ALA A 302 -1.18 2.55 8.18
CA ALA A 302 -0.28 1.49 8.63
C ALA A 302 0.82 2.08 9.51
N CYS A 303 1.07 1.47 10.67
CA CYS A 303 2.09 1.93 11.60
C CYS A 303 3.16 0.85 11.82
N ASP A 304 4.43 1.26 11.78
CA ASP A 304 5.56 0.39 12.06
C ASP A 304 5.66 0.11 13.57
N SER A 305 5.67 -1.15 13.96
CA SER A 305 5.91 -1.62 15.34
C SER A 305 4.98 -1.03 16.41
N THR A 306 3.87 -0.42 16.02
CA THR A 306 2.80 0.12 16.89
C THR A 306 1.43 -0.22 16.32
N ALA A 307 0.35 0.02 17.09
CA ALA A 307 -1.00 -0.12 16.59
C ALA A 307 -1.23 0.77 15.36
N SER A 308 -1.89 0.24 14.31
CA SER A 308 -2.36 1.03 13.17
C SER A 308 -3.47 2.00 13.59
N ILE A 309 -3.78 2.98 12.76
CA ILE A 309 -4.78 4.01 13.04
C ILE A 309 -5.88 3.93 11.98
N LEU A 310 -7.13 4.02 12.39
CA LEU A 310 -8.26 4.27 11.51
C LEU A 310 -8.95 5.56 11.98
N TYR A 311 -8.68 6.64 11.30
CA TYR A 311 -9.36 7.91 11.52
C TYR A 311 -10.74 7.85 10.85
N HIS A 312 -11.77 7.53 11.63
CA HIS A 312 -13.15 7.63 11.19
C HIS A 312 -13.57 9.10 11.11
N ASN A 313 -14.13 9.49 9.99
CA ASN A 313 -14.62 10.84 9.73
C ASN A 313 -16.00 11.02 10.37
N ASN A 314 -16.12 11.88 11.36
CA ASN A 314 -17.39 12.12 12.08
C ASN A 314 -18.42 12.94 11.29
N GLY A 315 -18.10 13.39 10.06
CA GLY A 315 -18.98 14.20 9.22
C GLY A 315 -19.17 15.66 9.68
N ASP A 316 -18.40 16.08 10.68
CA ASP A 316 -18.44 17.44 11.25
C ASP A 316 -17.10 18.18 11.15
N GLY A 317 -16.18 17.67 10.32
CA GLY A 317 -14.82 18.17 10.16
C GLY A 317 -13.83 17.65 11.20
N THR A 318 -14.24 16.67 12.02
CA THR A 318 -13.38 16.00 13.01
C THR A 318 -13.25 14.52 12.74
N PHE A 319 -12.19 13.91 13.33
CA PHE A 319 -11.89 12.49 13.19
C PHE A 319 -11.70 11.84 14.56
N THR A 320 -12.06 10.57 14.65
CA THR A 320 -11.87 9.70 15.83
C THR A 320 -11.06 8.47 15.43
N ASP A 321 -10.01 8.10 16.18
CA ASP A 321 -9.30 6.84 15.96
C ASP A 321 -10.17 5.67 16.46
N THR A 322 -10.66 4.86 15.53
CA THR A 322 -11.53 3.70 15.78
C THR A 322 -10.84 2.37 15.47
N ALA A 323 -9.53 2.36 15.21
CA ALA A 323 -8.82 1.17 14.71
C ALA A 323 -8.95 -0.06 15.64
N VAL A 324 -9.04 0.16 16.96
CA VAL A 324 -9.20 -0.94 17.95
C VAL A 324 -10.61 -1.53 17.86
N GLU A 325 -11.61 -0.68 17.86
CA GLU A 325 -13.03 -1.05 17.79
C GLU A 325 -13.37 -1.71 16.45
N SER A 326 -12.72 -1.23 15.39
CA SER A 326 -12.89 -1.74 14.02
C SER A 326 -12.11 -3.05 13.76
N GLY A 327 -11.22 -3.47 14.67
CA GLY A 327 -10.45 -4.71 14.52
C GLY A 327 -9.23 -4.62 13.60
N VAL A 328 -8.77 -3.39 13.22
CA VAL A 328 -7.64 -3.18 12.26
C VAL A 328 -6.38 -2.62 12.91
N ALA A 329 -6.38 -2.42 14.24
CA ALA A 329 -5.23 -1.90 14.98
C ALA A 329 -4.09 -2.91 15.15
N TYR A 330 -4.44 -4.19 15.32
CA TYR A 330 -3.57 -5.30 15.68
C TYR A 330 -3.81 -6.50 14.78
N ASN A 331 -2.97 -7.55 14.89
CA ASN A 331 -3.24 -8.84 14.26
C ASN A 331 -4.30 -9.64 15.04
N GLU A 332 -4.66 -10.82 14.52
CA GLU A 332 -5.65 -11.72 15.13
C GLU A 332 -5.36 -12.10 16.61
N ASN A 333 -4.08 -12.04 17.02
CA ASN A 333 -3.64 -12.35 18.38
C ASN A 333 -3.53 -11.11 19.28
N GLY A 334 -3.95 -9.94 18.84
CA GLY A 334 -3.86 -8.67 19.56
C GLY A 334 -2.43 -8.11 19.65
N ALA A 335 -1.50 -8.56 18.80
CA ALA A 335 -0.12 -8.06 18.78
C ALA A 335 0.06 -6.88 17.82
N GLN A 336 0.95 -5.96 18.22
CA GLN A 336 1.42 -4.89 17.34
C GLN A 336 2.31 -5.49 16.24
N GLN A 337 2.10 -5.03 15.02
CA GLN A 337 2.85 -5.44 13.84
C GLN A 337 3.66 -4.27 13.28
N ALA A 338 4.67 -4.54 12.45
CA ALA A 338 5.39 -3.52 11.71
C ALA A 338 4.68 -3.30 10.36
N GLY A 339 3.55 -2.57 10.37
CA GLY A 339 2.76 -2.29 9.18
C GLY A 339 3.48 -1.33 8.23
N MET A 340 3.55 -1.66 6.94
CA MET A 340 4.27 -0.89 5.93
C MET A 340 3.39 -0.51 4.73
N GLY A 341 3.21 -1.41 3.77
CA GLY A 341 2.38 -1.18 2.59
C GLY A 341 0.92 -1.52 2.82
N LEU A 342 0.06 -0.90 2.02
CA LEU A 342 -1.40 -1.06 2.06
C LEU A 342 -1.94 -1.30 0.65
N ALA A 343 -2.91 -2.20 0.53
CA ALA A 343 -3.76 -2.28 -0.65
C ALA A 343 -5.22 -2.25 -0.22
N VAL A 344 -6.06 -1.57 -0.98
CA VAL A 344 -7.50 -1.49 -0.76
C VAL A 344 -8.22 -2.05 -1.98
N GLY A 345 -9.14 -2.98 -1.76
CA GLY A 345 -9.92 -3.60 -2.83
C GLY A 345 -10.96 -4.57 -2.27
N ASP A 346 -11.87 -5.01 -3.10
CA ASP A 346 -12.92 -5.98 -2.78
C ASP A 346 -12.44 -7.39 -3.20
N PHE A 347 -11.62 -8.03 -2.34
CA PHE A 347 -10.99 -9.32 -2.73
C PHE A 347 -12.00 -10.46 -2.81
N ASN A 348 -13.10 -10.36 -2.09
CA ASN A 348 -14.13 -11.41 -2.02
C ASN A 348 -15.35 -11.12 -2.90
N THR A 349 -15.35 -10.00 -3.61
CA THR A 349 -16.42 -9.54 -4.52
C THR A 349 -17.78 -9.43 -3.83
N ASP A 350 -17.80 -8.96 -2.58
CA ASP A 350 -19.03 -8.73 -1.81
C ASP A 350 -19.49 -7.25 -1.85
N GLY A 351 -18.76 -6.41 -2.55
CA GLY A 351 -19.05 -5.01 -2.77
C GLY A 351 -18.60 -4.10 -1.63
N ARG A 352 -17.72 -4.56 -0.72
CA ARG A 352 -17.11 -3.76 0.34
C ARG A 352 -15.60 -3.71 0.15
N LEU A 353 -15.01 -2.58 0.56
CA LEU A 353 -13.58 -2.38 0.46
C LEU A 353 -12.87 -3.05 1.65
N ASP A 354 -12.00 -4.00 1.33
CA ASP A 354 -11.14 -4.72 2.25
C ASP A 354 -9.74 -4.08 2.28
N ILE A 355 -8.92 -4.42 3.28
CA ILE A 355 -7.58 -3.88 3.45
C ILE A 355 -6.58 -5.02 3.54
N PHE A 356 -5.55 -5.00 2.69
CA PHE A 356 -4.36 -5.84 2.84
C PHE A 356 -3.21 -4.98 3.36
N LYS A 357 -2.44 -5.50 4.33
CA LYS A 357 -1.33 -4.81 4.98
C LYS A 357 -0.11 -5.70 5.09
N THR A 358 1.04 -5.22 4.61
CA THR A 358 2.33 -5.92 4.65
C THR A 358 3.07 -5.70 5.97
N HIS A 359 3.98 -6.62 6.28
CA HIS A 359 4.69 -6.65 7.57
C HIS A 359 6.16 -7.01 7.47
N PHE A 360 6.81 -7.02 8.64
CA PHE A 360 8.19 -7.42 8.81
C PHE A 360 8.34 -8.95 8.81
N ALA A 361 9.58 -9.44 8.63
CA ALA A 361 9.89 -10.88 8.66
C ALA A 361 9.47 -11.53 10.00
N ASP A 362 9.03 -12.80 9.92
CA ASP A 362 8.44 -13.61 10.99
C ASP A 362 7.03 -13.17 11.42
N ASP A 363 6.43 -12.24 10.69
CA ASP A 363 5.03 -11.87 10.84
C ASP A 363 4.23 -12.33 9.60
N ILE A 364 2.91 -12.34 9.70
CA ILE A 364 2.00 -12.71 8.61
C ILE A 364 1.34 -11.43 8.11
N PRO A 365 1.23 -11.20 6.80
CA PRO A 365 0.49 -10.06 6.28
C PRO A 365 -0.96 -10.13 6.79
N ALA A 366 -1.57 -8.98 7.04
CA ALA A 366 -2.97 -8.93 7.43
C ALA A 366 -3.88 -8.76 6.20
N LEU A 367 -4.98 -9.50 6.16
CA LEU A 367 -6.07 -9.32 5.21
C LEU A 367 -7.34 -9.07 5.99
N TYR A 368 -7.68 -7.80 6.14
CA TYR A 368 -8.87 -7.36 6.89
C TYR A 368 -10.09 -7.37 5.97
N ARG A 369 -10.94 -8.38 6.12
CA ARG A 369 -12.23 -8.47 5.45
C ARG A 369 -13.22 -7.52 6.10
N ASN A 370 -13.83 -6.66 5.31
CA ASN A 370 -14.83 -5.71 5.77
C ASN A 370 -16.20 -6.41 5.98
N LEU A 371 -16.67 -6.43 7.21
CA LEU A 371 -17.96 -7.00 7.59
C LEU A 371 -19.12 -5.97 7.50
N GLY A 372 -18.80 -4.74 7.09
CA GLY A 372 -19.71 -3.59 7.04
C GLY A 372 -19.70 -2.76 8.33
N LYS A 373 -20.12 -1.50 8.22
CA LYS A 373 -20.20 -0.55 9.35
C LYS A 373 -18.87 -0.36 10.09
N GLY A 374 -17.76 -0.34 9.35
CA GLY A 374 -16.42 -0.12 9.91
C GLY A 374 -15.88 -1.25 10.77
N VAL A 375 -16.44 -2.47 10.70
CA VAL A 375 -15.95 -3.64 11.42
C VAL A 375 -15.23 -4.58 10.47
N PHE A 376 -14.05 -5.05 10.85
CA PHE A 376 -13.20 -5.91 10.06
C PHE A 376 -12.79 -7.18 10.82
N GLU A 377 -12.45 -8.21 10.05
CA GLU A 377 -11.89 -9.46 10.55
C GLU A 377 -10.60 -9.79 9.78
N ASP A 378 -9.51 -10.07 10.49
CA ASP A 378 -8.28 -10.55 9.86
C ASP A 378 -8.45 -12.02 9.43
N VAL A 379 -8.44 -12.25 8.13
CA VAL A 379 -8.64 -13.58 7.53
C VAL A 379 -7.37 -14.13 6.85
N ALA A 380 -6.22 -13.47 6.99
CA ALA A 380 -5.01 -13.80 6.25
C ALA A 380 -4.58 -15.27 6.38
N VAL A 381 -4.60 -15.81 7.59
CA VAL A 381 -4.26 -17.22 7.84
C VAL A 381 -5.27 -18.17 7.20
N ALA A 382 -6.57 -17.91 7.38
CA ALA A 382 -7.65 -18.71 6.80
C ALA A 382 -7.64 -18.65 5.26
N ALA A 383 -7.25 -17.50 4.71
CA ALA A 383 -7.11 -17.28 3.26
C ALA A 383 -5.84 -17.91 2.64
N GLY A 384 -4.91 -18.45 3.46
CA GLY A 384 -3.70 -19.12 2.97
C GLY A 384 -2.47 -18.23 2.78
N LEU A 385 -2.49 -16.98 3.27
CA LEU A 385 -1.39 -16.02 3.07
C LEU A 385 -0.20 -16.20 4.02
N GLY A 386 -0.31 -17.05 5.05
CA GLY A 386 0.72 -17.24 6.07
C GLY A 386 1.94 -18.09 5.67
N VAL A 387 2.15 -18.38 4.39
CA VAL A 387 3.14 -19.36 3.93
C VAL A 387 4.54 -18.78 3.68
N LEU A 388 4.68 -17.45 3.54
CA LEU A 388 5.94 -16.78 3.16
C LEU A 388 6.40 -15.71 4.17
N ASN A 389 6.27 -15.97 5.46
CA ASN A 389 6.58 -15.03 6.54
C ASN A 389 8.08 -14.71 6.75
N ARG A 390 8.99 -15.29 5.96
CA ARG A 390 10.45 -15.04 6.07
C ARG A 390 10.91 -13.72 5.45
N TYR A 391 10.10 -13.11 4.62
CA TYR A 391 10.45 -11.88 3.93
C TYR A 391 10.04 -10.65 4.74
N VAL A 392 10.77 -9.55 4.55
CA VAL A 392 10.29 -8.22 4.91
C VAL A 392 9.50 -7.73 3.71
N GLU A 393 8.25 -7.40 3.93
CA GLU A 393 7.26 -7.07 2.91
C GLU A 393 7.04 -5.56 2.86
N TRP A 394 6.79 -5.01 1.67
CA TRP A 394 6.68 -3.57 1.45
C TRP A 394 5.46 -3.20 0.62
N GLY A 395 5.67 -2.66 -0.57
CA GLY A 395 4.60 -2.27 -1.48
C GLY A 395 3.69 -3.45 -1.80
N ALA A 396 2.39 -3.20 -1.83
CA ALA A 396 1.39 -4.21 -2.12
C ALA A 396 0.27 -3.67 -3.00
N GLY A 397 -0.39 -4.54 -3.73
CA GLY A 397 -1.57 -4.24 -4.53
C GLY A 397 -2.55 -5.42 -4.56
N MET A 398 -3.78 -5.09 -4.93
CA MET A 398 -4.83 -6.05 -5.24
C MET A 398 -5.24 -5.93 -6.73
N PRO A 399 -4.30 -6.17 -7.69
CA PRO A 399 -4.65 -6.21 -9.12
C PRO A 399 -5.44 -7.48 -9.44
N ASP A 400 -6.22 -7.45 -10.50
CA ASP A 400 -6.79 -8.64 -11.15
C ASP A 400 -5.87 -8.99 -12.33
N LEU A 401 -4.83 -9.81 -12.08
CA LEU A 401 -3.76 -10.05 -13.03
C LEU A 401 -4.19 -10.96 -14.20
N ASP A 402 -5.19 -11.82 -13.99
CA ASP A 402 -5.70 -12.72 -15.03
C ASP A 402 -7.10 -12.33 -15.54
N ASN A 403 -7.53 -11.10 -15.22
CA ASN A 403 -8.80 -10.52 -15.68
C ASN A 403 -10.03 -11.40 -15.39
N ASP A 404 -9.96 -12.27 -14.33
CA ASP A 404 -11.06 -13.21 -14.01
C ASP A 404 -12.17 -12.57 -13.16
N GLY A 405 -11.98 -11.33 -12.75
CA GLY A 405 -12.89 -10.54 -11.92
C GLY A 405 -12.70 -10.77 -10.42
N ARG A 406 -11.56 -11.32 -10.00
CA ARG A 406 -11.15 -11.45 -8.59
C ARG A 406 -9.78 -10.85 -8.39
N PRO A 407 -9.65 -9.84 -7.52
CA PRO A 407 -8.34 -9.28 -7.22
C PRO A 407 -7.39 -10.32 -6.62
N ASP A 408 -6.20 -10.42 -7.21
CA ASP A 408 -5.06 -11.17 -6.69
C ASP A 408 -4.32 -10.33 -5.64
N ILE A 409 -3.32 -10.88 -4.96
CA ILE A 409 -2.45 -10.13 -4.06
C ILE A 409 -1.02 -10.18 -4.58
N VAL A 410 -0.41 -9.00 -4.73
CA VAL A 410 1.01 -8.88 -5.07
C VAL A 410 1.69 -8.02 -4.02
N TYR A 411 2.88 -8.44 -3.54
CA TYR A 411 3.69 -7.58 -2.69
C TYR A 411 5.19 -7.69 -2.94
N MET A 412 5.86 -6.58 -2.68
CA MET A 412 7.31 -6.42 -2.85
C MET A 412 8.05 -6.88 -1.61
N THR A 413 9.25 -7.46 -1.80
CA THR A 413 10.06 -7.92 -0.68
C THR A 413 11.48 -7.38 -0.71
N GLY A 414 12.11 -7.29 0.47
CA GLY A 414 13.50 -6.87 0.63
C GLY A 414 13.87 -6.57 2.07
N ASN A 415 14.87 -7.26 2.62
CA ASN A 415 15.26 -7.04 4.01
C ASN A 415 15.91 -5.66 4.20
N VAL A 416 15.67 -5.05 5.35
CA VAL A 416 16.24 -3.74 5.73
C VAL A 416 17.73 -3.83 6.09
N TYR A 417 18.22 -5.04 6.41
CA TYR A 417 19.56 -5.27 6.93
C TYR A 417 20.39 -6.13 5.97
N PRO A 418 21.17 -5.54 5.04
CA PRO A 418 21.98 -6.31 4.08
C PRO A 418 22.96 -7.27 4.74
N GLU A 419 23.46 -6.93 5.93
CA GLU A 419 24.42 -7.73 6.68
C GLU A 419 23.85 -9.04 7.25
N VAL A 420 22.53 -9.09 7.47
CA VAL A 420 21.86 -10.25 8.10
C VAL A 420 21.96 -11.50 7.23
N GLU A 421 21.81 -11.37 5.92
CA GLU A 421 21.89 -12.49 4.97
C GLU A 421 23.23 -13.26 5.05
N ARG A 422 24.31 -12.60 5.45
CA ARG A 422 25.64 -13.23 5.59
C ARG A 422 25.63 -14.34 6.64
N THR A 423 24.79 -14.20 7.67
CA THR A 423 24.67 -15.14 8.80
C THR A 423 23.39 -15.96 8.74
N LEU A 424 22.27 -15.33 8.37
CA LEU A 424 20.94 -15.93 8.34
C LEU A 424 20.39 -15.91 6.91
N LYS A 425 20.86 -16.85 6.10
CA LYS A 425 20.54 -16.94 4.65
C LYS A 425 19.04 -17.11 4.34
N GLN A 426 18.25 -17.57 5.31
CA GLN A 426 16.78 -17.67 5.17
C GLN A 426 16.07 -16.31 5.18
N TYR A 427 16.77 -15.23 5.54
CA TYR A 427 16.28 -13.85 5.50
C TYR A 427 17.09 -13.04 4.48
N PRO A 428 16.88 -13.27 3.19
CA PRO A 428 17.68 -12.63 2.14
C PRO A 428 17.44 -11.13 2.10
N HIS A 429 18.49 -10.37 1.75
CA HIS A 429 18.37 -8.93 1.51
C HIS A 429 17.56 -8.63 0.26
N ARG A 430 17.73 -9.46 -0.77
CA ARG A 430 16.93 -9.40 -2.00
C ARG A 430 15.95 -10.56 -2.02
N GLY A 431 14.68 -10.26 -2.29
CA GLY A 431 13.63 -11.25 -2.38
C GLY A 431 12.81 -11.14 -3.67
N PRO A 432 11.90 -12.08 -3.91
CA PRO A 432 11.00 -12.07 -5.06
C PRO A 432 9.93 -10.98 -4.89
N ARG A 433 9.17 -10.74 -5.95
CA ARG A 433 7.84 -10.10 -5.89
C ARG A 433 6.85 -11.24 -5.71
N VAL A 434 6.22 -11.26 -4.56
CA VAL A 434 5.33 -12.37 -4.19
C VAL A 434 3.97 -12.16 -4.84
N VAL A 435 3.45 -13.20 -5.46
CA VAL A 435 2.14 -13.23 -6.12
C VAL A 435 1.30 -14.32 -5.49
N PHE A 436 0.09 -13.95 -5.06
CA PHE A 436 -0.94 -14.87 -4.61
C PHE A 436 -2.14 -14.76 -5.53
N ARG A 437 -2.47 -15.86 -6.21
CA ARG A 437 -3.66 -15.99 -7.04
C ARG A 437 -4.90 -16.14 -6.17
N ASN A 438 -5.95 -15.41 -6.47
CA ASN A 438 -7.26 -15.54 -5.84
C ASN A 438 -8.05 -16.69 -6.49
N LEU A 439 -8.39 -17.74 -5.73
CA LEU A 439 -9.05 -18.91 -6.26
C LEU A 439 -10.57 -18.77 -6.31
N ASP A 440 -11.16 -18.22 -5.26
CA ASP A 440 -12.62 -18.24 -5.08
C ASP A 440 -13.18 -17.06 -4.27
N GLY A 441 -12.37 -16.04 -4.02
CA GLY A 441 -12.71 -14.90 -3.16
C GLY A 441 -12.55 -15.18 -1.66
N LEU A 442 -12.09 -16.38 -1.27
CA LEU A 442 -11.86 -16.75 0.13
C LEU A 442 -10.48 -17.34 0.35
N ARG A 443 -9.86 -17.91 -0.69
CA ARG A 443 -8.58 -18.61 -0.61
C ARG A 443 -7.65 -18.14 -1.70
N PHE A 444 -6.40 -18.02 -1.33
CA PHE A 444 -5.31 -17.66 -2.22
C PHE A 444 -4.32 -18.83 -2.35
N GLU A 445 -3.69 -18.91 -3.50
CA GLU A 445 -2.61 -19.86 -3.81
C GLU A 445 -1.34 -19.07 -4.16
N GLU A 446 -0.22 -19.47 -3.57
CA GLU A 446 1.08 -18.86 -3.89
C GLU A 446 1.47 -19.20 -5.34
N ALA A 447 1.62 -18.19 -6.18
CA ALA A 447 1.83 -18.31 -7.62
C ALA A 447 3.14 -17.64 -8.12
N THR A 448 4.02 -17.16 -7.21
CA THR A 448 5.24 -16.44 -7.58
C THR A 448 6.10 -17.20 -8.59
N GLY A 449 6.31 -18.49 -8.34
CA GLY A 449 7.09 -19.36 -9.21
C GLY A 449 6.50 -19.56 -10.61
N ALA A 450 5.18 -19.45 -10.72
CA ALA A 450 4.42 -19.58 -11.97
C ALA A 450 4.23 -18.24 -12.71
N SER A 451 4.48 -17.11 -12.04
CA SER A 451 4.24 -15.75 -12.57
C SER A 451 5.43 -15.16 -13.36
N GLY A 452 6.39 -15.98 -13.78
CA GLY A 452 7.47 -15.59 -14.70
C GLY A 452 8.70 -14.95 -14.05
N PRO A 453 9.70 -14.58 -14.87
CA PRO A 453 11.00 -14.12 -14.40
C PRO A 453 10.93 -12.79 -13.63
N GLY A 454 10.01 -11.89 -13.96
CA GLY A 454 9.81 -10.63 -13.26
C GLY A 454 9.40 -10.82 -11.80
N ALA A 455 8.66 -11.88 -11.48
CA ALA A 455 8.28 -12.21 -10.11
C ALA A 455 9.43 -12.84 -9.33
N VAL A 456 10.15 -13.82 -9.90
CA VAL A 456 11.13 -14.63 -9.15
C VAL A 456 12.53 -14.00 -9.04
N THR A 457 12.89 -13.06 -9.93
CA THR A 457 14.20 -12.40 -9.87
C THR A 457 14.33 -11.57 -8.59
N PRO A 458 15.34 -11.81 -7.75
CA PRO A 458 15.40 -11.20 -6.43
C PRO A 458 15.94 -9.78 -6.49
N HIS A 459 15.24 -8.84 -5.84
CA HIS A 459 15.65 -7.44 -5.63
C HIS A 459 15.38 -7.00 -4.18
N SER A 460 15.99 -5.90 -3.74
CA SER A 460 15.61 -5.24 -2.51
C SER A 460 14.55 -4.18 -2.82
N SER A 461 13.31 -4.63 -3.00
CA SER A 461 12.21 -3.77 -3.44
C SER A 461 11.55 -3.01 -2.29
N ARG A 462 10.85 -1.90 -2.60
CA ARG A 462 10.06 -1.10 -1.66
C ARG A 462 8.70 -0.74 -2.26
N GLY A 463 8.50 0.50 -2.66
CA GLY A 463 7.26 0.94 -3.28
C GLY A 463 6.95 0.24 -4.59
N ALA A 464 5.66 0.11 -4.90
CA ALA A 464 5.18 -0.38 -6.18
C ALA A 464 3.95 0.44 -6.60
N ALA A 465 3.76 0.63 -7.90
CA ALA A 465 2.56 1.19 -8.49
C ALA A 465 1.99 0.24 -9.53
N PHE A 466 0.67 0.17 -9.60
CA PHE A 466 -0.08 -0.73 -10.47
C PHE A 466 -0.83 0.09 -11.53
N GLY A 467 -0.78 -0.34 -12.78
CA GLY A 467 -1.43 0.34 -13.90
C GLY A 467 -1.11 -0.32 -15.22
N ASP A 468 -1.86 0.00 -16.25
CA ASP A 468 -1.71 -0.49 -17.61
C ASP A 468 -0.89 0.54 -18.41
N PHE A 469 0.45 0.33 -18.53
CA PHE A 469 1.31 1.33 -19.14
C PHE A 469 1.35 1.26 -20.66
N ASP A 470 1.02 0.12 -21.26
CA ASP A 470 1.02 -0.05 -22.73
C ASP A 470 -0.39 -0.16 -23.33
N ASN A 471 -1.43 0.08 -22.49
CA ASN A 471 -2.84 0.15 -22.86
C ASN A 471 -3.37 -1.15 -23.51
N ASP A 472 -2.82 -2.30 -23.11
CA ASP A 472 -3.26 -3.61 -23.60
C ASP A 472 -4.37 -4.25 -22.74
N GLY A 473 -4.61 -3.68 -21.54
CA GLY A 473 -5.66 -4.07 -20.62
C GLY A 473 -5.23 -5.07 -19.57
N ASP A 474 -3.95 -5.31 -19.43
CA ASP A 474 -3.37 -6.11 -18.37
C ASP A 474 -2.67 -5.20 -17.36
N ILE A 475 -2.76 -5.52 -16.08
CA ILE A 475 -2.14 -4.66 -15.06
C ILE A 475 -0.66 -4.97 -14.92
N ASP A 476 0.16 -3.93 -15.15
CA ASP A 476 1.60 -3.91 -14.99
C ASP A 476 2.03 -3.34 -13.64
N ILE A 477 3.32 -3.49 -13.30
CA ILE A 477 3.82 -3.08 -11.99
C ILE A 477 5.14 -2.31 -12.14
N LEU A 478 5.16 -1.05 -11.73
CA LEU A 478 6.38 -0.27 -11.54
C LEU A 478 6.90 -0.45 -10.12
N VAL A 479 8.19 -0.78 -9.94
CA VAL A 479 8.76 -1.13 -8.63
C VAL A 479 10.01 -0.32 -8.33
N PHE A 480 10.05 0.30 -7.14
CA PHE A 480 11.27 0.89 -6.60
C PHE A 480 12.20 -0.19 -6.05
N ASN A 481 13.44 -0.23 -6.51
CA ASN A 481 14.50 -1.09 -6.00
C ASN A 481 15.60 -0.26 -5.31
N MET A 482 16.05 -0.71 -4.16
CA MET A 482 17.05 -0.02 -3.34
C MET A 482 18.45 -0.07 -3.98
N ASN A 483 18.99 1.09 -4.37
CA ASN A 483 20.31 1.22 -5.00
C ASN A 483 20.47 0.39 -6.29
N GLU A 484 19.38 0.12 -6.98
CA GLU A 484 19.29 -0.57 -8.27
C GLU A 484 18.36 0.25 -9.20
N PRO A 485 18.38 0.00 -10.53
CA PRO A 485 17.35 0.52 -11.41
C PRO A 485 15.95 0.08 -10.97
N PRO A 486 14.91 0.86 -11.26
CA PRO A 486 13.54 0.39 -11.02
C PRO A 486 13.25 -0.83 -11.89
N SER A 487 12.26 -1.64 -11.51
CA SER A 487 11.70 -2.66 -12.38
C SER A 487 10.38 -2.17 -12.97
N LEU A 488 10.14 -2.49 -14.23
CA LEU A 488 8.86 -2.34 -14.90
C LEU A 488 8.41 -3.73 -15.32
N LEU A 489 7.52 -4.34 -14.53
CA LEU A 489 7.04 -5.70 -14.74
C LEU A 489 5.82 -5.63 -15.63
N ARG A 490 6.00 -5.93 -16.92
CA ARG A 490 4.90 -6.06 -17.86
C ARG A 490 4.22 -7.40 -17.64
N ASN A 491 2.89 -7.39 -17.60
CA ASN A 491 2.07 -8.57 -17.51
C ASN A 491 1.75 -9.10 -18.91
N ASP A 492 2.45 -10.14 -19.33
CA ASP A 492 2.15 -10.84 -20.59
C ASP A 492 1.04 -11.87 -20.33
N TYR A 493 -0.21 -11.40 -20.10
CA TYR A 493 -1.36 -12.26 -19.89
C TYR A 493 -1.77 -12.99 -21.18
N ALA A 494 -1.95 -14.29 -21.13
CA ALA A 494 -2.25 -15.12 -22.29
C ALA A 494 -3.62 -15.82 -22.22
N GLY A 495 -4.57 -15.23 -21.50
CA GLY A 495 -5.90 -15.81 -21.29
C GLY A 495 -7.00 -15.16 -22.14
N PRO A 496 -8.23 -15.71 -22.09
CA PRO A 496 -9.38 -15.25 -22.88
C PRO A 496 -10.25 -14.19 -22.18
N ASN A 497 -9.96 -13.84 -20.92
CA ASN A 497 -10.81 -12.96 -20.12
C ASN A 497 -10.81 -11.53 -20.69
N GLY A 498 -11.93 -10.85 -20.50
CA GLY A 498 -12.06 -9.45 -20.90
C GLY A 498 -11.82 -8.51 -19.73
N TRP A 499 -11.70 -7.24 -20.04
CA TRP A 499 -11.47 -6.18 -19.06
C TRP A 499 -12.23 -4.90 -19.42
N ILE A 500 -12.31 -3.98 -18.46
CA ILE A 500 -12.73 -2.59 -18.67
C ILE A 500 -12.00 -1.71 -17.66
N ALA A 501 -11.60 -0.51 -18.06
CA ALA A 501 -11.08 0.48 -17.14
C ALA A 501 -11.98 1.72 -17.10
N VAL A 502 -12.09 2.34 -15.92
CA VAL A 502 -12.96 3.49 -15.68
C VAL A 502 -12.10 4.70 -15.29
N LYS A 503 -12.10 5.75 -16.13
CA LYS A 503 -11.52 7.07 -15.84
C LYS A 503 -12.65 7.98 -15.33
N LEU A 504 -12.45 8.62 -14.19
CA LEU A 504 -13.43 9.49 -13.56
C LEU A 504 -13.12 10.97 -13.83
N GLU A 505 -14.17 11.78 -14.05
CA GLU A 505 -14.07 13.23 -14.13
C GLU A 505 -15.11 13.87 -13.23
N GLY A 506 -14.72 14.37 -12.06
CA GLY A 506 -15.59 15.08 -11.15
C GLY A 506 -16.02 16.46 -11.68
N THR A 507 -17.17 16.93 -11.23
CA THR A 507 -17.70 18.28 -11.52
C THR A 507 -18.21 18.97 -10.26
N ALA A 508 -18.99 18.29 -9.43
CA ALA A 508 -19.34 18.69 -8.08
C ALA A 508 -18.37 18.10 -7.05
N SER A 509 -17.89 16.88 -7.32
CA SER A 509 -16.75 16.27 -6.64
C SER A 509 -15.43 16.84 -7.15
N ASN A 510 -14.33 16.57 -6.46
CA ASN A 510 -13.00 16.91 -6.94
C ASN A 510 -12.75 16.36 -8.35
N ARG A 511 -11.96 17.08 -9.14
CA ARG A 511 -11.79 16.83 -10.57
C ARG A 511 -11.26 15.46 -10.91
N ALA A 512 -10.31 14.94 -10.13
CA ALA A 512 -9.71 13.62 -10.30
C ALA A 512 -10.61 12.46 -9.85
N GLY A 513 -11.76 12.75 -9.19
CA GLY A 513 -12.68 11.75 -8.66
C GLY A 513 -12.14 10.96 -7.47
N LEU A 514 -11.11 11.48 -6.76
CA LEU A 514 -10.55 10.82 -5.59
C LEU A 514 -11.62 10.60 -4.51
N GLY A 515 -11.68 9.39 -3.97
CA GLY A 515 -12.70 8.94 -3.03
C GLY A 515 -13.98 8.42 -3.69
N ALA A 516 -14.14 8.53 -5.01
CA ALA A 516 -15.27 7.92 -5.70
C ALA A 516 -15.12 6.39 -5.73
N GLU A 517 -16.19 5.69 -5.37
CA GLU A 517 -16.29 4.23 -5.45
C GLU A 517 -16.97 3.82 -6.77
N VAL A 518 -16.34 2.91 -7.50
CA VAL A 518 -16.88 2.33 -8.73
C VAL A 518 -17.17 0.86 -8.51
N ARG A 519 -18.40 0.45 -8.86
CA ARG A 519 -18.83 -0.95 -8.85
C ARG A 519 -19.12 -1.41 -10.27
N VAL A 520 -18.47 -2.49 -10.69
CA VAL A 520 -18.70 -3.11 -11.99
C VAL A 520 -19.33 -4.47 -11.80
N THR A 521 -20.49 -4.68 -12.42
CA THR A 521 -21.16 -5.98 -12.46
C THR A 521 -20.96 -6.60 -13.83
N ALA A 522 -20.43 -7.81 -13.89
CA ALA A 522 -20.27 -8.59 -15.11
C ALA A 522 -20.46 -10.09 -14.82
N GLY A 523 -21.23 -10.78 -15.66
CA GLY A 523 -21.45 -12.23 -15.52
C GLY A 523 -22.00 -12.65 -14.15
N GLY A 524 -22.80 -11.80 -13.51
CA GLY A 524 -23.42 -12.05 -12.20
C GLY A 524 -22.51 -11.79 -10.99
N ARG A 525 -21.31 -11.24 -11.16
CA ARG A 525 -20.39 -10.82 -10.10
C ARG A 525 -20.26 -9.30 -10.07
N THR A 526 -20.20 -8.73 -8.88
CA THR A 526 -19.94 -7.29 -8.67
C THR A 526 -18.61 -7.13 -7.98
N GLN A 527 -17.75 -6.25 -8.49
CA GLN A 527 -16.48 -5.85 -7.95
C GLN A 527 -16.56 -4.38 -7.52
N ALA A 528 -15.90 -3.99 -6.43
CA ALA A 528 -15.80 -2.61 -6.00
C ALA A 528 -14.33 -2.14 -6.01
N ARG A 529 -14.08 -0.93 -6.49
CA ARG A 529 -12.80 -0.22 -6.41
C ARG A 529 -13.02 1.25 -6.09
N VAL A 530 -12.03 1.90 -5.54
CA VAL A 530 -12.07 3.32 -5.18
C VAL A 530 -10.87 4.05 -5.77
N ALA A 531 -11.08 5.29 -6.22
CA ALA A 531 -10.00 6.14 -6.72
C ALA A 531 -9.18 6.67 -5.54
N LEU A 532 -7.90 6.29 -5.46
CA LEU A 532 -7.01 6.57 -4.34
C LEU A 532 -5.85 7.47 -4.77
N SER A 533 -5.51 8.45 -3.94
CA SER A 533 -4.35 9.31 -4.13
C SER A 533 -3.04 8.66 -3.69
N GLN A 534 -3.08 7.75 -2.74
CA GLN A 534 -1.95 6.92 -2.30
C GLN A 534 -2.37 5.48 -2.08
N THR A 535 -1.49 4.56 -2.49
CA THR A 535 -1.65 3.10 -2.36
C THR A 535 -0.30 2.45 -2.03
N SER A 536 -0.29 1.13 -1.94
CA SER A 536 0.91 0.31 -1.87
C SER A 536 1.83 0.72 -0.71
N TYR A 537 3.07 1.02 -0.97
CA TYR A 537 4.02 1.59 0.00
C TYR A 537 4.56 2.89 -0.58
N TYR A 538 4.09 4.02 -0.04
CA TYR A 538 4.54 5.36 -0.44
C TYR A 538 4.28 5.71 -1.91
N SER A 539 3.36 5.01 -2.59
CA SER A 539 3.22 5.02 -4.04
C SER A 539 1.84 5.50 -4.48
N HIS A 540 1.69 5.71 -5.78
CA HIS A 540 0.43 6.11 -6.41
C HIS A 540 0.19 5.24 -7.65
N ASP A 541 -0.99 4.62 -7.73
CA ASP A 541 -1.41 3.79 -8.86
C ASP A 541 -2.08 4.65 -9.94
N ASP A 542 -2.19 4.08 -11.15
CA ASP A 542 -3.02 4.63 -12.22
C ASP A 542 -4.45 4.88 -11.72
N LEU A 543 -4.96 6.09 -11.96
CA LEU A 543 -6.33 6.46 -11.57
C LEU A 543 -7.42 5.84 -12.47
N ARG A 544 -7.05 5.16 -13.56
CA ARG A 544 -7.97 4.36 -14.33
C ARG A 544 -8.28 3.06 -13.58
N LEU A 545 -9.46 2.98 -12.97
CA LEU A 545 -9.87 1.83 -12.17
C LEU A 545 -10.14 0.64 -13.07
N HIS A 546 -9.30 -0.37 -13.00
CA HIS A 546 -9.34 -1.56 -13.85
C HIS A 546 -10.22 -2.66 -13.23
N PHE A 547 -11.00 -3.34 -14.08
CA PHE A 547 -11.88 -4.45 -13.70
C PHE A 547 -11.78 -5.59 -14.73
N GLY A 548 -11.42 -6.78 -14.28
CA GLY A 548 -11.56 -7.98 -15.08
C GLY A 548 -13.02 -8.38 -15.23
N LEU A 549 -13.41 -8.79 -16.42
CA LEU A 549 -14.77 -9.17 -16.76
C LEU A 549 -14.96 -10.70 -16.86
N GLY A 550 -13.89 -11.47 -16.65
CA GLY A 550 -13.89 -12.90 -16.90
C GLY A 550 -14.24 -13.21 -18.35
N SER A 551 -15.09 -14.19 -18.57
CA SER A 551 -15.55 -14.57 -19.91
C SER A 551 -16.54 -13.56 -20.54
N SER A 552 -17.02 -12.56 -19.79
CA SER A 552 -17.92 -11.54 -20.31
C SER A 552 -17.15 -10.56 -21.21
N LYS A 553 -17.81 -10.03 -22.23
CA LYS A 553 -17.31 -8.95 -23.09
C LYS A 553 -18.02 -7.62 -22.83
N VAL A 554 -18.89 -7.60 -21.84
CA VAL A 554 -19.72 -6.45 -21.49
C VAL A 554 -19.79 -6.36 -19.97
N ALA A 555 -19.65 -5.15 -19.42
CA ALA A 555 -20.07 -4.84 -18.07
C ALA A 555 -21.60 -4.66 -18.08
N ASP A 556 -22.31 -5.50 -17.34
CA ASP A 556 -23.79 -5.45 -17.24
C ASP A 556 -24.23 -4.11 -16.62
N ALA A 557 -23.48 -3.64 -15.60
CA ALA A 557 -23.67 -2.32 -14.98
C ALA A 557 -22.34 -1.76 -14.48
N ILE A 558 -22.18 -0.44 -14.55
CA ILE A 558 -21.15 0.34 -13.87
C ILE A 558 -21.85 1.35 -12.99
N GLU A 559 -21.74 1.22 -11.68
CA GLU A 559 -22.24 2.19 -10.69
C GLU A 559 -21.08 3.02 -10.17
N VAL A 560 -21.21 4.35 -10.23
CA VAL A 560 -20.25 5.30 -9.65
C VAL A 560 -20.90 6.03 -8.49
N ARG A 561 -20.30 5.98 -7.33
CA ARG A 561 -20.68 6.72 -6.13
C ARG A 561 -19.65 7.82 -5.91
N TRP A 562 -20.06 9.03 -6.20
CA TRP A 562 -19.22 10.22 -6.13
C TRP A 562 -19.14 10.77 -4.70
N PRO A 563 -18.01 11.39 -4.30
CA PRO A 563 -17.89 12.08 -3.00
C PRO A 563 -19.00 13.11 -2.74
N SER A 564 -19.51 13.76 -3.78
CA SER A 564 -20.67 14.67 -3.70
C SER A 564 -21.97 13.99 -3.22
N GLY A 565 -21.98 12.65 -3.06
CA GLY A 565 -23.17 11.84 -2.75
C GLY A 565 -24.02 11.49 -3.98
N ARG A 566 -23.63 11.91 -5.19
CA ARG A 566 -24.30 11.50 -6.42
C ARG A 566 -24.02 10.04 -6.72
N VAL A 567 -25.02 9.33 -7.26
CA VAL A 567 -24.86 7.95 -7.76
C VAL A 567 -25.29 7.93 -9.22
N GLU A 568 -24.46 7.35 -10.07
CA GLU A 568 -24.70 7.21 -11.51
C GLU A 568 -24.55 5.76 -11.93
N VAL A 569 -25.37 5.31 -12.87
CA VAL A 569 -25.35 3.92 -13.36
C VAL A 569 -25.37 3.94 -14.88
N LEU A 570 -24.38 3.27 -15.47
CA LEU A 570 -24.33 2.93 -16.90
C LEU A 570 -24.62 1.46 -17.03
N ASN A 571 -25.36 1.05 -18.07
CA ASN A 571 -25.71 -0.34 -18.30
C ASN A 571 -25.20 -0.82 -19.66
N ASN A 572 -24.86 -2.10 -19.75
CA ASN A 572 -24.41 -2.76 -20.97
C ASN A 572 -23.23 -2.06 -21.65
N VAL A 573 -22.19 -1.75 -20.88
CA VAL A 573 -20.99 -1.08 -21.38
C VAL A 573 -20.04 -2.12 -21.98
N PRO A 574 -19.69 -2.03 -23.27
CA PRO A 574 -18.70 -2.95 -23.87
C PRO A 574 -17.37 -2.90 -23.12
N GLY A 575 -16.69 -4.04 -22.99
CA GLY A 575 -15.34 -4.14 -22.45
C GLY A 575 -14.24 -3.91 -23.49
N GLY A 576 -12.98 -4.04 -23.08
CA GLY A 576 -11.79 -3.92 -23.93
C GLY A 576 -11.38 -2.48 -24.22
N HIS A 577 -11.77 -1.53 -23.37
CA HIS A 577 -11.34 -0.15 -23.50
C HIS A 577 -11.49 0.63 -22.18
N VAL A 578 -10.92 1.82 -22.13
CA VAL A 578 -11.11 2.80 -21.05
C VAL A 578 -12.39 3.59 -21.30
N VAL A 579 -13.31 3.59 -20.34
CA VAL A 579 -14.52 4.42 -20.38
C VAL A 579 -14.36 5.63 -19.45
N THR A 580 -14.50 6.84 -19.98
CA THR A 580 -14.51 8.05 -19.18
C THR A 580 -15.93 8.33 -18.68
N ILE A 581 -16.10 8.44 -17.37
CA ILE A 581 -17.38 8.78 -16.73
C ILE A 581 -17.25 10.15 -16.10
N LYS A 582 -18.01 11.10 -16.65
CA LYS A 582 -18.07 12.47 -16.14
C LYS A 582 -19.27 12.63 -15.23
N GLU A 583 -19.04 13.14 -14.03
CA GLU A 583 -20.09 13.39 -13.04
C GLU A 583 -21.20 14.29 -13.61
N GLY A 584 -22.44 13.84 -13.53
CA GLY A 584 -23.60 14.57 -14.03
C GLY A 584 -23.93 14.36 -15.50
N ALA A 585 -23.12 13.61 -16.26
CA ALA A 585 -23.38 13.34 -17.67
C ALA A 585 -24.37 12.18 -17.90
N ALA A 586 -24.40 11.18 -17.01
CA ALA A 586 -25.41 10.14 -17.02
C ALA A 586 -26.69 10.60 -16.29
N ALA A 587 -27.88 10.15 -16.74
CA ALA A 587 -29.14 10.47 -16.07
C ALA A 587 -29.17 9.85 -14.66
N GLY A 588 -28.69 10.59 -13.68
CA GLY A 588 -28.54 10.14 -12.30
C GLY A 588 -29.89 9.86 -11.63
N ARG A 589 -29.98 8.76 -10.86
CA ARG A 589 -31.05 8.59 -9.87
C ARG A 589 -30.66 9.40 -8.61
N LYS A 590 -31.45 10.41 -8.25
CA LYS A 590 -31.39 11.00 -6.89
C LYS A 590 -31.92 9.96 -5.91
N ARG A 591 -31.17 9.62 -4.87
CA ARG A 591 -31.66 8.90 -3.69
C ARG A 591 -32.55 9.81 -2.83
#